data_e5921ab03cef314a5245a4cc156b8d88
#
_entry.id   e5921ab03cef314a5245a4cc156b8d88
#
_cell.length_a   1.000
_cell.length_b   1.000
_cell.length_c   1.000
_cell.angle_alpha   90.00
_cell.angle_beta   90.00
_cell.angle_gamma   90.00
#
_symmetry.space_group_name_H-M   'P 1'
#
loop_
_entity.id
_entity.type
_entity.pdbx_description
1 polymer ?
#
loop_
_entity_poly.entity_id
_entity_poly.type
_entity_poly.pdbx_seq_one_letter_code
_entity_poly.pdbx_strand_id
1 'polypeptide(L)'
;MDTQKATFGAGCFWGVEAAFAAIPGVTATAVGYEGGSQENPSYKDVCTQDGQPNRGQPTHVEVVEIDFDPEKVSYGKLLDAFFELHDPTTLNRQGPDWGTQYRSAIFYHSPEQEAEAKAKIEALSIEGRFEPKKIVTQVVPAETFWRAEDYHQRYLEKRGMASCHI
;
A
#
# COMPACT_ATOMS: atom_id res chain seq x y z
N MET A 1 24.31 3.95 6.88
CA MET A 1 23.65 3.75 5.59
C MET A 1 22.26 4.32 5.64
N ASP A 2 22.00 5.21 4.72
CA ASP A 2 20.72 5.89 4.71
C ASP A 2 19.66 5.01 4.07
N THR A 3 18.59 4.74 4.81
CA THR A 3 17.43 4.10 4.25
C THR A 3 16.42 5.15 3.82
N GLN A 4 15.57 4.78 2.88
CA GLN A 4 14.44 5.60 2.46
C GLN A 4 13.15 4.89 2.83
N LYS A 5 12.07 5.65 2.86
CA LYS A 5 10.73 5.11 3.15
C LYS A 5 9.88 5.05 1.89
N ALA A 6 9.07 3.99 1.80
CA ALA A 6 8.02 3.85 0.80
C ALA A 6 6.76 3.37 1.50
N THR A 7 5.60 3.86 1.09
CA THR A 7 4.33 3.49 1.71
C THR A 7 3.31 3.15 0.63
N PHE A 8 2.73 1.95 0.72
CA PHE A 8 1.82 1.43 -0.30
C PHE A 8 0.57 0.84 0.32
N GLY A 9 -0.56 1.10 -0.31
CA GLY A 9 -1.83 0.42 -0.05
C GLY A 9 -2.20 -0.45 -1.23
N ALA A 10 -2.30 -1.75 -1.03
CA ALA A 10 -2.54 -2.73 -2.10
C ALA A 10 -3.48 -3.85 -1.65
N GLY A 11 -4.47 -3.53 -0.83
CA GLY A 11 -5.38 -4.49 -0.25
C GLY A 11 -4.96 -4.90 1.15
N CYS A 12 -5.32 -6.13 1.55
CA CYS A 12 -5.01 -6.62 2.89
C CYS A 12 -3.50 -6.52 3.18
N PHE A 13 -3.14 -5.76 4.21
CA PHE A 13 -1.73 -5.48 4.49
C PHE A 13 -0.93 -6.68 4.98
N TRP A 14 -1.58 -7.77 5.40
CA TRP A 14 -0.85 -8.98 5.79
C TRP A 14 -0.06 -9.57 4.61
N GLY A 15 -0.71 -9.75 3.46
CA GLY A 15 -0.07 -10.27 2.27
C GLY A 15 0.89 -9.28 1.63
N VAL A 16 0.52 -8.02 1.66
CA VAL A 16 1.37 -6.95 1.10
C VAL A 16 2.68 -6.85 1.88
N GLU A 17 2.60 -6.88 3.21
CA GLU A 17 3.81 -6.86 4.04
C GLU A 17 4.72 -8.05 3.74
N ALA A 18 4.16 -9.25 3.69
CA ALA A 18 4.94 -10.46 3.41
C ALA A 18 5.65 -10.37 2.06
N ALA A 19 4.96 -9.87 1.04
CA ALA A 19 5.52 -9.73 -0.30
C ALA A 19 6.69 -8.74 -0.33
N PHE A 20 6.53 -7.58 0.30
CA PHE A 20 7.60 -6.58 0.31
C PHE A 20 8.77 -7.00 1.22
N ALA A 21 8.49 -7.61 2.35
CA ALA A 21 9.55 -8.08 3.27
C ALA A 21 10.48 -9.09 2.61
N ALA A 22 10.01 -9.82 1.61
CA ALA A 22 10.81 -10.79 0.88
C ALA A 22 11.74 -10.17 -0.16
N ILE A 23 11.61 -8.88 -0.47
CA ILE A 23 12.43 -8.23 -1.50
C ILE A 23 13.81 -7.89 -0.92
N PRO A 24 14.90 -8.36 -1.55
CA PRO A 24 16.26 -7.98 -1.13
C PRO A 24 16.44 -6.46 -1.18
N GLY A 25 16.95 -5.88 -0.09
CA GLY A 25 17.11 -4.43 0.04
C GLY A 25 16.06 -3.78 0.91
N VAL A 26 14.94 -4.45 1.15
CA VAL A 26 13.95 -4.01 2.16
C VAL A 26 14.49 -4.39 3.52
N THR A 27 14.70 -3.39 4.38
CA THR A 27 15.36 -3.57 5.68
C THR A 27 14.36 -3.68 6.83
N ALA A 28 13.18 -3.10 6.67
CA ALA A 28 12.14 -3.17 7.69
C ALA A 28 10.77 -2.93 7.06
N THR A 29 9.74 -3.50 7.65
CA THR A 29 8.35 -3.28 7.25
C THR A 29 7.51 -3.05 8.50
N ALA A 30 6.46 -2.25 8.36
CA ALA A 30 5.43 -2.10 9.39
C ALA A 30 4.10 -1.91 8.69
N VAL A 31 3.03 -2.43 9.25
CA VAL A 31 1.69 -2.22 8.72
C VAL A 31 0.92 -1.23 9.57
N GLY A 32 0.03 -0.49 8.94
CA GLY A 32 -0.72 0.54 9.62
C GLY A 32 -1.82 1.13 8.76
N TYR A 33 -2.27 2.31 9.18
CA TYR A 33 -3.37 3.02 8.56
C TYR A 33 -2.93 4.43 8.21
N GLU A 34 -3.30 4.90 7.04
CA GLU A 34 -2.88 6.22 6.56
C GLU A 34 -3.89 6.79 5.60
N GLY A 35 -3.93 8.12 5.50
CA GLY A 35 -4.73 8.82 4.49
C GLY A 35 -6.13 9.19 4.94
N GLY A 36 -6.57 8.74 6.10
CA GLY A 36 -7.86 9.10 6.67
C GLY A 36 -7.75 10.22 7.69
N SER A 37 -8.91 10.66 8.20
CA SER A 37 -8.97 11.79 9.14
C SER A 37 -8.96 11.38 10.61
N GLN A 38 -9.29 10.13 10.92
CA GLN A 38 -9.36 9.67 12.31
C GLN A 38 -7.98 9.50 12.91
N GLU A 39 -7.77 10.05 14.11
CA GLU A 39 -6.52 9.87 14.86
C GLU A 39 -6.56 8.55 15.65
N ASN A 40 -5.40 7.89 15.74
CA ASN A 40 -5.24 6.63 16.47
C ASN A 40 -6.31 5.59 16.12
N PRO A 41 -6.52 5.28 14.82
CA PRO A 41 -7.55 4.32 14.45
C PRO A 41 -7.16 2.91 14.87
N SER A 42 -8.18 2.11 15.23
CA SER A 42 -8.01 0.67 15.43
C SER A 42 -8.40 -0.06 14.15
N TYR A 43 -8.04 -1.35 14.06
CA TYR A 43 -8.47 -2.18 12.94
C TYR A 43 -10.00 -2.18 12.80
N LYS A 44 -10.72 -2.27 13.94
CA LYS A 44 -12.16 -2.23 13.93
C LYS A 44 -12.69 -0.91 13.36
N ASP A 45 -12.08 0.22 13.75
CA ASP A 45 -12.47 1.53 13.23
C ASP A 45 -12.31 1.60 11.71
N VAL A 46 -11.20 1.10 11.20
CA VAL A 46 -10.91 1.12 9.76
C VAL A 46 -11.87 0.21 9.01
N CYS A 47 -12.17 -0.97 9.55
CA CYS A 47 -13.07 -1.91 8.90
C CYS A 47 -14.53 -1.44 8.89
N THR A 48 -14.91 -0.56 9.82
CA THR A 48 -16.29 -0.08 9.92
C THR A 48 -16.51 1.29 9.27
N GLN A 49 -15.46 1.89 8.70
CA GLN A 49 -15.61 3.21 8.07
C GLN A 49 -16.46 3.16 6.80
N ASP A 50 -16.52 2.02 6.13
CA ASP A 50 -17.40 1.83 4.98
C ASP A 50 -18.84 1.67 5.47
N GLY A 51 -19.76 2.35 4.80
CA GLY A 51 -21.16 2.37 5.21
C GLY A 51 -21.45 3.32 6.35
N GLN A 52 -20.42 3.89 6.97
CA GLN A 52 -20.62 4.98 7.92
C GLN A 52 -20.70 6.29 7.14
N PRO A 53 -21.61 7.17 7.52
CA PRO A 53 -21.67 8.47 6.86
C PRO A 53 -20.51 9.34 7.35
N ASN A 54 -19.34 9.05 6.86
CA ASN A 54 -18.16 9.88 7.14
C ASN A 54 -18.24 11.22 6.42
N ARG A 55 -19.32 11.44 5.71
CA ARG A 55 -19.75 12.73 5.17
C ARG A 55 -18.65 13.48 4.43
N GLY A 56 -17.93 12.76 3.57
CA GLY A 56 -16.86 13.35 2.79
C GLY A 56 -15.51 13.43 3.50
N GLN A 57 -15.41 12.93 4.72
CA GLN A 57 -14.12 12.83 5.40
C GLN A 57 -13.29 11.70 4.78
N PRO A 58 -11.98 11.91 4.60
CA PRO A 58 -11.11 10.83 4.10
C PRO A 58 -11.11 9.63 5.03
N THR A 59 -11.16 8.43 4.44
CA THR A 59 -11.07 7.18 5.19
C THR A 59 -9.65 6.62 5.09
N HIS A 60 -9.24 5.87 6.12
CA HIS A 60 -7.90 5.27 6.15
C HIS A 60 -7.76 4.10 5.17
N VAL A 61 -6.55 3.95 4.66
CA VAL A 61 -6.12 2.81 3.85
C VAL A 61 -5.26 1.90 4.73
N GLU A 62 -5.40 0.59 4.58
CA GLU A 62 -4.43 -0.35 5.13
C GLU A 62 -3.16 -0.22 4.29
N VAL A 63 -2.05 0.12 4.94
CA VAL A 63 -0.78 0.36 4.24
C VAL A 63 0.36 -0.41 4.85
N VAL A 64 1.40 -0.61 4.04
CA VAL A 64 2.70 -1.10 4.48
C VAL A 64 3.69 0.04 4.33
N GLU A 65 4.36 0.40 5.42
CA GLU A 65 5.48 1.33 5.39
C GLU A 65 6.77 0.50 5.33
N ILE A 66 7.61 0.82 4.38
CA ILE A 66 8.81 0.06 4.05
C ILE A 66 10.03 0.95 4.25
N ASP A 67 11.04 0.44 4.96
CA ASP A 67 12.37 1.02 4.94
C ASP A 67 13.21 0.21 3.96
N PHE A 68 13.88 0.87 3.03
CA PHE A 68 14.69 0.18 2.03
C PHE A 68 16.01 0.88 1.80
N ASP A 69 17.02 0.08 1.44
CA ASP A 69 18.34 0.57 1.08
C ASP A 69 18.35 0.86 -0.43
N PRO A 70 18.41 2.14 -0.84
CA PRO A 70 18.32 2.48 -2.26
C PRO A 70 19.54 2.01 -3.08
N GLU A 71 20.62 1.60 -2.42
CA GLU A 71 21.77 1.01 -3.11
C GLU A 71 21.52 -0.47 -3.47
N LYS A 72 20.58 -1.13 -2.78
CA LYS A 72 20.25 -2.54 -3.02
C LYS A 72 18.97 -2.72 -3.81
N VAL A 73 17.98 -1.86 -3.60
CA VAL A 73 16.71 -1.91 -4.33
C VAL A 73 16.27 -0.48 -4.62
N SER A 74 15.87 -0.21 -5.86
CA SER A 74 15.37 1.11 -6.23
C SER A 74 13.90 1.26 -5.88
N TYR A 75 13.45 2.50 -5.74
CA TYR A 75 12.02 2.78 -5.58
C TYR A 75 11.23 2.27 -6.79
N GLY A 76 11.81 2.37 -8.00
CA GLY A 76 11.18 1.84 -9.21
C GLY A 76 10.91 0.35 -9.15
N LYS A 77 11.81 -0.42 -8.55
CA LYS A 77 11.60 -1.86 -8.35
C LYS A 77 10.49 -2.13 -7.34
N LEU A 78 10.38 -1.31 -6.30
CA LEU A 78 9.29 -1.41 -5.35
C LEU A 78 7.95 -1.10 -6.02
N LEU A 79 7.92 -0.11 -6.92
CA LEU A 79 6.74 0.19 -7.71
C LEU A 79 6.35 -0.99 -8.62
N ASP A 80 7.33 -1.62 -9.26
CA ASP A 80 7.07 -2.79 -10.10
C ASP A 80 6.42 -3.90 -9.27
N ALA A 81 6.95 -4.17 -8.09
CA ALA A 81 6.39 -5.17 -7.19
C ALA A 81 4.96 -4.78 -6.76
N PHE A 82 4.74 -3.51 -6.45
CA PHE A 82 3.43 -3.00 -6.08
C PHE A 82 2.38 -3.30 -7.17
N PHE A 83 2.70 -2.98 -8.43
CA PHE A 83 1.75 -3.21 -9.53
C PHE A 83 1.63 -4.68 -9.93
N GLU A 84 2.55 -5.54 -9.53
CA GLU A 84 2.47 -6.97 -9.81
C GLU A 84 1.67 -7.72 -8.74
N LEU A 85 1.69 -7.26 -7.50
CA LEU A 85 1.13 -8.03 -6.39
C LEU A 85 -0.37 -7.78 -6.15
N HIS A 86 -0.97 -6.84 -6.86
CA HIS A 86 -2.40 -6.54 -6.70
C HIS A 86 -3.00 -6.05 -8.02
N ASP A 87 -4.33 -5.92 -8.05
CA ASP A 87 -5.04 -5.35 -9.19
C ASP A 87 -5.26 -3.86 -8.95
N PRO A 88 -4.53 -2.98 -9.68
CA PRO A 88 -4.65 -1.55 -9.47
C PRO A 88 -5.85 -0.92 -10.20
N THR A 89 -6.73 -1.74 -10.76
CA THR A 89 -7.87 -1.25 -11.56
C THR A 89 -9.20 -1.35 -10.83
N THR A 90 -9.23 -1.89 -9.60
CA THR A 90 -10.45 -2.04 -8.83
C THR A 90 -10.58 -0.93 -7.81
N LEU A 91 -11.66 -0.15 -7.91
CA LEU A 91 -11.90 0.97 -7.00
C LEU A 91 -12.41 0.47 -5.65
N ASN A 92 -11.75 0.89 -4.57
CA ASN A 92 -12.13 0.57 -3.19
C ASN A 92 -12.36 -0.93 -2.97
N ARG A 93 -11.51 -1.74 -3.57
CA ARG A 93 -11.66 -3.18 -3.51
C ARG A 93 -10.35 -3.83 -3.94
N GLN A 94 -10.05 -5.00 -3.36
CA GLN A 94 -8.97 -5.84 -3.85
C GLN A 94 -9.36 -7.30 -3.72
N GLY A 95 -9.57 -7.96 -4.87
CA GLY A 95 -10.04 -9.34 -4.90
C GLY A 95 -11.35 -9.49 -4.14
N PRO A 96 -11.40 -10.41 -3.15
CA PRO A 96 -12.62 -10.61 -2.34
C PRO A 96 -12.82 -9.53 -1.27
N ASP A 97 -11.82 -8.68 -1.04
CA ASP A 97 -11.86 -7.67 0.02
C ASP A 97 -12.47 -6.38 -0.51
N TRP A 98 -13.64 -6.02 0.00
CA TRP A 98 -14.36 -4.82 -0.37
C TRP A 98 -14.22 -3.77 0.72
N GLY A 99 -14.00 -2.53 0.32
CA GLY A 99 -13.97 -1.40 1.21
C GLY A 99 -12.88 -0.40 0.84
N THR A 100 -13.09 0.85 1.27
CA THR A 100 -12.14 1.93 0.99
C THR A 100 -10.76 1.66 1.61
N GLN A 101 -10.70 0.89 2.71
CA GLN A 101 -9.44 0.53 3.36
C GLN A 101 -8.55 -0.33 2.46
N TYR A 102 -9.11 -0.99 1.46
CA TYR A 102 -8.38 -1.87 0.54
C TYR A 102 -8.05 -1.21 -0.79
N ARG A 103 -8.25 0.09 -0.92
CA ARG A 103 -7.99 0.79 -2.17
C ARG A 103 -6.50 0.84 -2.50
N SER A 104 -6.20 0.86 -3.80
CA SER A 104 -4.84 0.99 -4.31
C SER A 104 -4.33 2.41 -4.10
N ALA A 105 -3.22 2.57 -3.41
CA ALA A 105 -2.68 3.90 -3.11
C ALA A 105 -1.16 3.88 -2.95
N ILE A 106 -0.54 4.96 -3.39
CA ILE A 106 0.89 5.24 -3.20
C ILE A 106 0.97 6.54 -2.42
N PHE A 107 1.60 6.48 -1.24
CA PHE A 107 1.85 7.65 -0.40
C PHE A 107 3.32 8.04 -0.57
N TYR A 108 3.60 9.08 -1.34
CA TYR A 108 4.98 9.45 -1.65
C TYR A 108 5.60 10.29 -0.53
N HIS A 109 6.88 10.05 -0.29
CA HIS A 109 7.67 10.72 0.74
C HIS A 109 8.59 11.81 0.17
N SER A 110 8.61 11.96 -1.16
CA SER A 110 9.45 12.95 -1.83
C SER A 110 8.89 13.28 -3.20
N PRO A 111 9.24 14.44 -3.78
CA PRO A 111 8.83 14.78 -5.15
C PRO A 111 9.33 13.76 -6.17
N GLU A 112 10.49 13.16 -5.94
CA GLU A 112 11.06 12.14 -6.82
C GLU A 112 10.18 10.89 -6.83
N GLN A 113 9.68 10.47 -5.66
CA GLN A 113 8.75 9.34 -5.58
C GLN A 113 7.44 9.64 -6.29
N GLU A 114 6.92 10.84 -6.14
CA GLU A 114 5.71 11.26 -6.86
C GLU A 114 5.91 11.15 -8.36
N ALA A 115 7.00 11.70 -8.87
CA ALA A 115 7.30 11.68 -10.30
C ALA A 115 7.46 10.25 -10.82
N GLU A 116 8.17 9.40 -10.09
CA GLU A 116 8.36 8.00 -10.49
C GLU A 116 7.05 7.22 -10.49
N ALA A 117 6.21 7.43 -9.47
CA ALA A 117 4.92 6.74 -9.38
C ALA A 117 4.00 7.14 -10.54
N LYS A 118 3.91 8.42 -10.85
CA LYS A 118 3.08 8.91 -11.95
C LYS A 118 3.60 8.43 -13.30
N ALA A 119 4.93 8.44 -13.48
CA ALA A 119 5.55 7.94 -14.70
C ALA A 119 5.29 6.45 -14.91
N LYS A 120 5.32 5.67 -13.84
CA LYS A 120 5.05 4.22 -13.91
C LYS A 120 3.59 3.97 -14.33
N ILE A 121 2.65 4.69 -13.75
CA ILE A 121 1.23 4.56 -14.11
C ILE A 121 1.03 4.91 -15.57
N GLU A 122 1.64 5.98 -16.04
CA GLU A 122 1.55 6.39 -17.44
C GLU A 122 2.14 5.33 -18.35
N ALA A 123 3.32 4.80 -18.02
CA ALA A 123 3.97 3.76 -18.82
C ALA A 123 3.12 2.50 -18.91
N LEU A 124 2.53 2.06 -17.79
CA LEU A 124 1.66 0.89 -17.78
C LEU A 124 0.38 1.12 -18.59
N SER A 125 -0.14 2.34 -18.56
CA SER A 125 -1.33 2.71 -19.33
C SER A 125 -1.04 2.73 -20.84
N ILE A 126 0.11 3.27 -21.24
CA ILE A 126 0.54 3.29 -22.64
C ILE A 126 0.79 1.86 -23.15
N GLU A 127 1.42 1.03 -22.33
CA GLU A 127 1.68 -0.37 -22.63
C GLU A 127 0.39 -1.18 -22.80
N GLY A 128 -0.71 -0.71 -22.17
CA GLY A 128 -1.99 -1.39 -22.26
C GLY A 128 -2.09 -2.63 -21.41
N ARG A 129 -1.25 -2.77 -20.40
CA ARG A 129 -1.16 -3.97 -19.56
C ARG A 129 -2.49 -4.37 -18.91
N PHE A 130 -3.31 -3.39 -18.53
CA PHE A 130 -4.57 -3.63 -17.84
C PHE A 130 -5.81 -3.37 -18.70
N GLU A 131 -5.62 -3.01 -19.97
CA GLU A 131 -6.75 -2.69 -20.85
C GLU A 131 -7.78 -3.82 -20.91
N PRO A 132 -9.06 -3.50 -21.05
CA PRO A 132 -9.63 -2.15 -21.20
C PRO A 132 -9.84 -1.40 -19.88
N LYS A 133 -9.37 -1.95 -18.76
CA LYS A 133 -9.51 -1.36 -17.44
C LYS A 133 -8.47 -0.25 -17.25
N LYS A 134 -8.82 0.72 -16.41
CA LYS A 134 -7.94 1.84 -16.09
C LYS A 134 -7.37 1.68 -14.68
N ILE A 135 -6.11 2.11 -14.51
CA ILE A 135 -5.46 2.14 -13.21
C ILE A 135 -6.15 3.23 -12.37
N VAL A 136 -6.60 2.87 -11.17
CA VAL A 136 -7.27 3.79 -10.25
C VAL A 136 -6.43 4.08 -9.00
N THR A 137 -5.17 3.70 -9.01
CA THR A 137 -4.23 3.94 -7.90
C THR A 137 -4.14 5.42 -7.58
N GLN A 138 -4.33 5.79 -6.32
CA GLN A 138 -4.11 7.16 -5.85
C GLN A 138 -2.62 7.40 -5.65
N VAL A 139 -2.14 8.58 -6.06
CA VAL A 139 -0.76 9.01 -5.79
C VAL A 139 -0.88 10.29 -4.99
N VAL A 140 -0.65 10.20 -3.69
CA VAL A 140 -0.90 11.29 -2.75
C VAL A 140 0.28 11.45 -1.79
N PRO A 141 0.46 12.65 -1.19
CA PRO A 141 1.53 12.85 -0.22
C PRO A 141 1.37 11.95 1.01
N ALA A 142 2.49 11.49 1.57
CA ALA A 142 2.47 10.76 2.82
C ALA A 142 1.91 11.65 3.94
N GLU A 143 1.11 11.03 4.80
CA GLU A 143 0.50 11.67 5.96
C GLU A 143 0.97 10.94 7.21
N THR A 144 0.28 11.13 8.33
CA THR A 144 0.63 10.41 9.55
C THR A 144 0.38 8.91 9.35
N PHE A 145 1.42 8.13 9.60
CA PHE A 145 1.32 6.67 9.60
C PHE A 145 0.90 6.23 11.01
N TRP A 146 -0.30 5.67 11.11
CA TRP A 146 -0.82 5.13 12.36
C TRP A 146 -0.52 3.63 12.39
N ARG A 147 0.51 3.25 13.14
CA ARG A 147 0.93 1.85 13.23
C ARG A 147 -0.23 0.99 13.72
N ALA A 148 -0.48 -0.11 13.02
CA ALA A 148 -1.51 -1.06 13.39
C ALA A 148 -1.07 -1.86 14.64
N GLU A 149 -2.04 -2.52 15.24
CA GLU A 149 -1.84 -3.35 16.43
C GLU A 149 -0.72 -4.36 16.22
N ASP A 150 0.00 -4.71 17.29
CA ASP A 150 1.16 -5.60 17.20
C ASP A 150 0.83 -6.96 16.57
N TYR A 151 -0.37 -7.47 16.79
CA TYR A 151 -0.75 -8.76 16.22
C TYR A 151 -0.87 -8.74 14.69
N HIS A 152 -0.99 -7.56 14.08
CA HIS A 152 -0.98 -7.40 12.62
C HIS A 152 0.44 -7.35 12.04
N GLN A 153 1.43 -6.97 12.85
CA GLN A 153 2.80 -6.83 12.36
C GLN A 153 3.38 -8.20 12.05
N ARG A 154 3.90 -8.37 10.81
CA ARG A 154 4.49 -9.63 10.36
C ARG A 154 3.52 -10.82 10.54
N TYR A 155 2.24 -10.58 10.30
CA TYR A 155 1.16 -11.54 10.59
C TYR A 155 1.39 -12.91 9.92
N LEU A 156 1.65 -12.91 8.62
CA LEU A 156 1.83 -14.17 7.88
C LEU A 156 3.11 -14.87 8.27
N GLU A 157 4.19 -14.12 8.52
CA GLU A 157 5.44 -14.69 8.98
C GLU A 157 5.27 -15.39 10.31
N LYS A 158 4.59 -14.76 11.27
CA LYS A 158 4.31 -15.36 12.59
C LYS A 158 3.48 -16.62 12.49
N ARG A 159 2.70 -16.78 11.44
CA ARG A 159 1.85 -17.95 11.20
C ARG A 159 2.51 -18.96 10.25
N GLY A 160 3.77 -18.76 9.88
CA GLY A 160 4.50 -19.67 9.00
C GLY A 160 4.07 -19.61 7.55
N MET A 161 3.38 -18.54 7.14
CA MET A 161 2.92 -18.34 5.77
C MET A 161 3.84 -17.36 5.04
N ALA A 162 4.11 -17.64 3.76
CA ALA A 162 4.93 -16.74 2.94
C ALA A 162 4.13 -15.55 2.44
N SER A 163 2.91 -15.79 1.94
CA SER A 163 2.03 -14.75 1.43
C SER A 163 0.64 -15.32 1.21
N CYS A 164 -0.39 -14.49 1.38
CA CYS A 164 -1.76 -14.84 1.05
C CYS A 164 -2.25 -14.13 -0.22
N HIS A 165 -1.38 -13.36 -0.86
CA HIS A 165 -1.73 -12.64 -2.10
C HIS A 165 -1.79 -13.59 -3.27
N ILE A 166 -2.83 -13.47 -4.03
CA ILE A 166 -3.09 -14.31 -5.19
C ILE A 166 -2.91 -13.49 -6.46
#